data_345db85375d5128c6570b87eb2eed354
#
_entry.id   345db85375d5128c6570b87eb2eed354
#
_cell.length_a   1.000
_cell.length_b   1.000
_cell.length_c   1.000
_cell.angle_alpha   90.00
_cell.angle_beta   90.00
_cell.angle_gamma   90.00
#
_symmetry.space_group_name_H-M   'P 1'
#
loop_
_entity.id
_entity.type
_entity.pdbx_description
1 polymer ?
#
loop_
_entity_poly.entity_id
_entity_poly.type
_entity_poly.pdbx_seq_one_letter_code
_entity_poly.pdbx_strand_id
1 'polypeptide(L)'
;KSATPAFEAFAEKFKISDTERLEIFQIIAKGFLSRLSTEEEVQWVDRNLPAVVWSEEIKIMRMRKAIWFAQWQIVYDLYDHLTELDKNAVNWRYWKARAAREIGHTQESKSLMAKVAKDRSFFGFLAAQELSLKMPFNHEHLSKSAQWPQTVAKNKAAVRFFEFRALKDSNAAIEWREIAKTGTNDEAMLMAEWALSTGNISYAISSVV
;
A
#
# COMPACT_ATOMS: atom_id res chain seq x y z
N LYS A 1 -23.53 21.53 -16.75
CA LYS A 1 -24.97 21.22 -16.59
C LYS A 1 -25.05 19.92 -15.80
N SER A 2 -25.79 19.92 -14.70
CA SER A 2 -25.97 18.74 -13.87
C SER A 2 -26.59 17.60 -14.69
N ALA A 3 -25.96 16.42 -14.68
CA ALA A 3 -26.51 15.23 -15.35
C ALA A 3 -27.77 14.68 -14.63
N THR A 4 -28.01 15.10 -13.39
CA THR A 4 -29.08 14.60 -12.52
C THR A 4 -30.48 14.80 -13.09
N PRO A 5 -30.90 16.00 -13.57
CA PRO A 5 -32.26 16.19 -14.11
C PRO A 5 -32.52 15.34 -15.36
N ALA A 6 -31.51 15.16 -16.21
CA ALA A 6 -31.64 14.31 -17.41
C ALA A 6 -31.77 12.84 -17.04
N PHE A 7 -31.04 12.39 -16.02
CA PHE A 7 -31.14 11.03 -15.51
C PHE A 7 -32.50 10.78 -14.83
N GLU A 8 -33.03 11.72 -14.04
CA GLU A 8 -34.34 11.57 -13.41
C GLU A 8 -35.47 11.43 -14.46
N ALA A 9 -35.47 12.27 -15.49
CA ALA A 9 -36.43 12.17 -16.59
C ALA A 9 -36.30 10.81 -17.35
N PHE A 10 -35.06 10.32 -17.50
CA PHE A 10 -34.81 9.02 -18.11
C PHE A 10 -35.32 7.87 -17.22
N ALA A 11 -35.01 7.92 -15.92
CA ALA A 11 -35.40 6.91 -14.96
C ALA A 11 -36.94 6.78 -14.86
N GLU A 12 -37.65 7.89 -14.86
CA GLU A 12 -39.10 7.94 -14.87
C GLU A 12 -39.67 7.36 -16.17
N LYS A 13 -39.14 7.79 -17.33
CA LYS A 13 -39.59 7.31 -18.65
C LYS A 13 -39.43 5.81 -18.81
N PHE A 14 -38.35 5.22 -18.32
CA PHE A 14 -38.03 3.80 -18.49
C PHE A 14 -38.38 2.96 -17.26
N LYS A 15 -39.05 3.54 -16.24
CA LYS A 15 -39.49 2.88 -15.00
C LYS A 15 -38.34 2.11 -14.33
N ILE A 16 -37.19 2.74 -14.22
CA ILE A 16 -36.00 2.18 -13.57
C ILE A 16 -36.29 1.94 -12.08
N SER A 17 -36.05 0.73 -11.60
CA SER A 17 -36.24 0.38 -10.20
C SER A 17 -35.18 1.07 -9.30
N ASP A 18 -35.45 1.17 -8.01
CA ASP A 18 -34.52 1.75 -7.04
C ASP A 18 -33.18 0.99 -7.00
N THR A 19 -33.21 -0.32 -7.22
CA THR A 19 -31.99 -1.15 -7.28
C THR A 19 -31.14 -0.80 -8.49
N GLU A 20 -31.74 -0.74 -9.68
CA GLU A 20 -31.02 -0.34 -10.91
C GLU A 20 -30.52 1.09 -10.82
N ARG A 21 -31.30 1.99 -10.21
CA ARG A 21 -30.89 3.37 -9.95
C ARG A 21 -29.64 3.42 -9.06
N LEU A 22 -29.61 2.62 -8.00
CA LEU A 22 -28.46 2.53 -7.11
C LEU A 22 -27.22 2.02 -7.84
N GLU A 23 -27.35 0.99 -8.67
CA GLU A 23 -26.23 0.46 -9.48
C GLU A 23 -25.66 1.51 -10.43
N ILE A 24 -26.55 2.24 -11.13
CA ILE A 24 -26.14 3.32 -12.03
C ILE A 24 -25.41 4.43 -11.25
N PHE A 25 -25.92 4.82 -10.09
CA PHE A 25 -25.26 5.83 -9.26
C PHE A 25 -23.89 5.37 -8.74
N GLN A 26 -23.72 4.09 -8.40
CA GLN A 26 -22.41 3.53 -8.05
C GLN A 26 -21.43 3.59 -9.22
N ILE A 27 -21.87 3.31 -10.45
CA ILE A 27 -21.04 3.41 -11.66
C ILE A 27 -20.61 4.88 -11.89
N ILE A 28 -21.55 5.82 -11.79
CA ILE A 28 -21.27 7.26 -11.93
C ILE A 28 -20.30 7.73 -10.83
N ALA A 29 -20.53 7.31 -9.59
CA ALA A 29 -19.66 7.64 -8.46
C ALA A 29 -18.23 7.15 -8.67
N LYS A 30 -18.06 5.91 -9.12
CA LYS A 30 -16.72 5.39 -9.48
C LYS A 30 -16.08 6.21 -10.59
N GLY A 31 -16.84 6.61 -11.62
CA GLY A 31 -16.37 7.46 -12.69
C GLY A 31 -15.88 8.82 -12.17
N PHE A 32 -16.63 9.47 -11.28
CA PHE A 32 -16.23 10.74 -10.68
C PHE A 32 -15.05 10.59 -9.71
N LEU A 33 -14.98 9.52 -8.97
CA LEU A 33 -13.93 9.33 -7.96
C LEU A 33 -12.61 8.79 -8.52
N SER A 34 -12.61 8.17 -9.71
CA SER A 34 -11.41 7.54 -10.30
C SER A 34 -10.51 8.50 -11.07
N ARG A 35 -11.01 9.66 -11.53
CA ARG A 35 -10.30 10.63 -12.36
C ARG A 35 -9.99 11.93 -11.60
N LEU A 36 -9.32 12.87 -12.26
CA LEU A 36 -9.19 14.24 -11.75
C LEU A 36 -10.57 14.89 -11.78
N SER A 37 -11.23 14.89 -10.63
CA SER A 37 -12.58 15.39 -10.46
C SER A 37 -12.56 16.77 -9.82
N THR A 38 -13.56 17.58 -10.15
CA THR A 38 -13.85 18.81 -9.41
C THR A 38 -14.48 18.47 -8.06
N GLU A 39 -14.40 19.42 -7.13
CA GLU A 39 -15.06 19.25 -5.83
C GLU A 39 -16.58 19.10 -5.97
N GLU A 40 -17.19 19.79 -6.94
CA GLU A 40 -18.62 19.68 -7.25
C GLU A 40 -19.03 18.24 -7.65
N GLU A 41 -18.21 17.56 -8.47
CA GLU A 41 -18.45 16.16 -8.85
C GLU A 41 -18.37 15.22 -7.65
N VAL A 42 -17.42 15.46 -6.74
CA VAL A 42 -17.31 14.70 -5.49
C VAL A 42 -18.50 14.95 -4.57
N GLN A 43 -18.93 16.21 -4.42
CA GLN A 43 -20.13 16.56 -3.67
C GLN A 43 -21.41 15.95 -4.29
N TRP A 44 -21.43 15.76 -5.62
CA TRP A 44 -22.53 15.05 -6.26
C TRP A 44 -22.64 13.62 -5.74
N VAL A 45 -21.52 12.92 -5.57
CA VAL A 45 -21.52 11.55 -5.01
C VAL A 45 -22.09 11.56 -3.59
N ASP A 46 -21.64 12.47 -2.75
CA ASP A 46 -22.09 12.58 -1.35
C ASP A 46 -23.59 12.86 -1.24
N ARG A 47 -24.14 13.63 -2.17
CA ARG A 47 -25.59 13.98 -2.18
C ARG A 47 -26.49 12.90 -2.74
N ASN A 48 -26.02 12.13 -3.72
CA ASN A 48 -26.85 11.21 -4.49
C ASN A 48 -26.65 9.73 -4.14
N LEU A 49 -25.55 9.40 -3.47
CA LEU A 49 -25.25 8.03 -3.05
C LEU A 49 -25.00 8.01 -1.54
N PRO A 50 -25.98 7.59 -0.71
CA PRO A 50 -25.79 7.51 0.74
C PRO A 50 -24.61 6.61 1.11
N ALA A 51 -23.81 7.03 2.10
CA ALA A 51 -22.58 6.31 2.50
C ALA A 51 -22.83 4.86 2.95
N VAL A 52 -24.04 4.56 3.44
CA VAL A 52 -24.46 3.21 3.87
C VAL A 52 -24.44 2.18 2.72
N VAL A 53 -24.60 2.63 1.48
CA VAL A 53 -24.60 1.75 0.29
C VAL A 53 -23.27 1.77 -0.47
N TRP A 54 -22.25 2.44 0.03
CA TRP A 54 -20.93 2.48 -0.61
C TRP A 54 -20.23 1.13 -0.51
N SER A 55 -19.74 0.64 -1.64
CA SER A 55 -18.79 -0.47 -1.65
C SER A 55 -17.45 -0.03 -1.02
N GLU A 56 -16.64 -0.99 -0.58
CA GLU A 56 -15.30 -0.70 -0.05
C GLU A 56 -14.45 0.11 -1.06
N GLU A 57 -14.57 -0.20 -2.33
CA GLU A 57 -13.90 0.53 -3.39
C GLU A 57 -14.30 2.02 -3.42
N ILE A 58 -15.59 2.31 -3.33
CA ILE A 58 -16.12 3.69 -3.30
C ILE A 58 -15.65 4.42 -2.04
N LYS A 59 -15.66 3.76 -0.87
CA LYS A 59 -15.14 4.35 0.38
C LYS A 59 -13.67 4.77 0.24
N ILE A 60 -12.84 3.86 -0.28
CA ILE A 60 -11.41 4.13 -0.51
C ILE A 60 -11.21 5.26 -1.52
N MET A 61 -11.93 5.25 -2.63
CA MET A 61 -11.87 6.32 -3.64
C MET A 61 -12.30 7.67 -3.04
N ARG A 62 -13.39 7.68 -2.28
CA ARG A 62 -13.88 8.91 -1.64
C ARG A 62 -12.92 9.43 -0.58
N MET A 63 -12.31 8.55 0.19
CA MET A 63 -11.28 8.90 1.17
C MET A 63 -10.05 9.52 0.49
N ARG A 64 -9.59 8.98 -0.65
CA ARG A 64 -8.51 9.60 -1.46
C ARG A 64 -8.87 11.00 -1.93
N LYS A 65 -10.14 11.22 -2.36
CA LYS A 65 -10.61 12.56 -2.72
C LYS A 65 -10.68 13.50 -1.53
N ALA A 66 -11.09 12.99 -0.37
CA ALA A 66 -11.10 13.77 0.86
C ALA A 66 -9.69 14.24 1.25
N ILE A 67 -8.68 13.37 1.10
CA ILE A 67 -7.27 13.73 1.31
C ILE A 67 -6.84 14.81 0.30
N TRP A 68 -7.17 14.65 -0.97
CA TRP A 68 -6.82 15.59 -2.04
C TRP A 68 -7.39 16.99 -1.79
N PHE A 69 -8.63 17.07 -1.32
CA PHE A 69 -9.32 18.34 -1.03
C PHE A 69 -9.18 18.80 0.42
N ALA A 70 -8.30 18.19 1.21
CA ALA A 70 -8.09 18.48 2.63
C ALA A 70 -9.38 18.44 3.47
N GLN A 71 -10.32 17.57 3.12
CA GLN A 71 -11.58 17.34 3.85
C GLN A 71 -11.34 16.40 5.04
N TRP A 72 -10.60 16.88 6.04
CA TRP A 72 -10.03 16.04 7.10
C TRP A 72 -11.06 15.35 7.98
N GLN A 73 -12.20 15.98 8.23
CA GLN A 73 -13.29 15.33 8.97
C GLN A 73 -13.79 14.08 8.23
N ILE A 74 -13.95 14.18 6.90
CA ILE A 74 -14.39 13.04 6.09
C ILE A 74 -13.36 11.90 6.10
N VAL A 75 -12.07 12.24 6.02
CA VAL A 75 -10.99 11.23 6.13
C VAL A 75 -11.05 10.52 7.48
N TYR A 76 -11.25 11.29 8.55
CA TYR A 76 -11.31 10.78 9.90
C TYR A 76 -12.50 9.83 10.08
N ASP A 77 -13.70 10.22 9.65
CA ASP A 77 -14.93 9.44 9.82
C ASP A 77 -14.94 8.19 8.92
N LEU A 78 -14.53 8.31 7.65
CA LEU A 78 -14.52 7.19 6.72
C LEU A 78 -13.54 6.08 7.10
N TYR A 79 -12.45 6.40 7.78
CA TYR A 79 -11.51 5.37 8.25
C TYR A 79 -12.20 4.32 9.12
N ASP A 80 -13.11 4.72 10.01
CA ASP A 80 -13.79 3.81 10.92
C ASP A 80 -14.74 2.85 10.19
N HIS A 81 -15.12 3.17 8.96
CA HIS A 81 -15.97 2.37 8.08
C HIS A 81 -15.19 1.50 7.06
N LEU A 82 -13.86 1.51 7.10
CA LEU A 82 -13.03 0.63 6.29
C LEU A 82 -13.04 -0.81 6.83
N THR A 83 -12.65 -1.76 5.98
CA THR A 83 -12.40 -3.15 6.42
C THR A 83 -11.24 -3.21 7.42
N GLU A 84 -11.18 -4.25 8.24
CA GLU A 84 -10.06 -4.45 9.17
C GLU A 84 -8.72 -4.60 8.43
N LEU A 85 -8.73 -5.16 7.22
CA LEU A 85 -7.53 -5.25 6.38
C LEU A 85 -7.02 -3.86 6.01
N ASP A 86 -7.91 -2.98 5.54
CA ASP A 86 -7.55 -1.61 5.16
C ASP A 86 -7.16 -0.77 6.38
N LYS A 87 -7.88 -0.88 7.51
CA LYS A 87 -7.52 -0.20 8.77
C LYS A 87 -6.11 -0.58 9.24
N ASN A 88 -5.69 -1.83 8.99
CA ASN A 88 -4.35 -2.29 9.34
C ASN A 88 -3.27 -1.84 8.35
N ALA A 89 -3.63 -1.38 7.17
CA ALA A 89 -2.65 -0.85 6.21
C ALA A 89 -2.04 0.46 6.72
N VAL A 90 -0.71 0.53 6.67
CA VAL A 90 0.07 1.63 7.27
C VAL A 90 -0.27 3.00 6.67
N ASN A 91 -0.56 3.06 5.38
CA ASN A 91 -0.98 4.28 4.68
C ASN A 91 -2.28 4.85 5.27
N TRP A 92 -3.31 4.01 5.49
CA TRP A 92 -4.58 4.49 6.02
C TRP A 92 -4.47 4.90 7.49
N ARG A 93 -3.66 4.20 8.30
CA ARG A 93 -3.34 4.61 9.67
C ARG A 93 -2.63 5.97 9.71
N TYR A 94 -1.71 6.23 8.79
CA TYR A 94 -1.06 7.53 8.66
C TYR A 94 -2.07 8.64 8.36
N TRP A 95 -2.96 8.43 7.38
CA TRP A 95 -3.96 9.42 7.01
C TRP A 95 -5.00 9.66 8.12
N LYS A 96 -5.40 8.62 8.86
CA LYS A 96 -6.24 8.78 10.08
C LYS A 96 -5.54 9.66 11.11
N ALA A 97 -4.26 9.40 11.39
CA ALA A 97 -3.48 10.16 12.35
C ALA A 97 -3.34 11.63 11.93
N ARG A 98 -3.08 11.87 10.63
CA ARG A 98 -3.01 13.22 10.08
C ARG A 98 -4.36 13.93 10.15
N ALA A 99 -5.43 13.29 9.75
CA ALA A 99 -6.78 13.84 9.83
C ALA A 99 -7.15 14.21 11.28
N ALA A 100 -6.85 13.33 12.24
CA ALA A 100 -7.05 13.62 13.68
C ALA A 100 -6.33 14.90 14.10
N ARG A 101 -5.10 15.15 13.62
CA ARG A 101 -4.39 16.40 13.89
C ARG A 101 -5.10 17.62 13.33
N GLU A 102 -5.49 17.56 12.08
CA GLU A 102 -6.09 18.67 11.36
C GLU A 102 -7.47 19.07 11.92
N ILE A 103 -8.19 18.11 12.54
CA ILE A 103 -9.47 18.38 13.22
C ILE A 103 -9.33 18.65 14.72
N GLY A 104 -8.09 18.76 15.25
CA GLY A 104 -7.82 19.14 16.63
C GLY A 104 -7.69 17.99 17.64
N HIS A 105 -7.79 16.73 17.21
CA HIS A 105 -7.60 15.56 18.07
C HIS A 105 -6.11 15.25 18.27
N THR A 106 -5.38 16.23 18.82
CA THR A 106 -3.91 16.23 18.90
C THR A 106 -3.32 15.03 19.62
N GLN A 107 -3.91 14.61 20.74
CA GLN A 107 -3.40 13.51 21.56
C GLN A 107 -3.56 12.16 20.85
N GLU A 108 -4.72 11.94 20.24
CA GLU A 108 -4.98 10.75 19.43
C GLU A 108 -4.04 10.70 18.22
N SER A 109 -3.89 11.79 17.48
CA SER A 109 -2.97 11.92 16.36
C SER A 109 -1.54 11.51 16.76
N LYS A 110 -1.00 12.04 17.85
CA LYS A 110 0.34 11.68 18.34
C LYS A 110 0.46 10.18 18.63
N SER A 111 -0.55 9.60 19.28
CA SER A 111 -0.57 8.16 19.59
C SER A 111 -0.59 7.29 18.34
N LEU A 112 -1.45 7.63 17.36
CA LEU A 112 -1.54 6.93 16.08
C LEU A 112 -0.26 7.08 15.27
N MET A 113 0.26 8.31 15.17
CA MET A 113 1.49 8.62 14.43
C MET A 113 2.69 7.88 15.01
N ALA A 114 2.80 7.75 16.35
CA ALA A 114 3.87 7.00 17.01
C ALA A 114 3.82 5.49 16.70
N LYS A 115 2.62 4.93 16.45
CA LYS A 115 2.48 3.54 16.00
C LYS A 115 2.94 3.38 14.55
N VAL A 116 2.54 4.30 13.67
CA VAL A 116 2.93 4.31 12.26
C VAL A 116 4.44 4.50 12.10
N ALA A 117 5.06 5.36 12.91
CA ALA A 117 6.49 5.67 12.87
C ALA A 117 7.42 4.48 13.16
N LYS A 118 6.89 3.34 13.57
CA LYS A 118 7.66 2.10 13.78
C LYS A 118 7.77 1.24 12.51
N ASP A 119 6.99 1.56 11.49
CA ASP A 119 6.92 0.77 10.27
C ASP A 119 8.03 1.16 9.30
N ARG A 120 8.70 0.16 8.71
CA ARG A 120 9.74 0.38 7.68
C ARG A 120 9.09 0.57 6.31
N SER A 121 8.41 1.71 6.14
CA SER A 121 7.75 2.10 4.89
C SER A 121 7.81 3.60 4.69
N PHE A 122 7.40 4.05 3.50
CA PHE A 122 7.29 5.48 3.19
C PHE A 122 6.45 6.24 4.23
N PHE A 123 5.30 5.71 4.63
CA PHE A 123 4.44 6.36 5.62
C PHE A 123 5.02 6.29 7.03
N GLY A 124 5.74 5.20 7.36
CA GLY A 124 6.48 5.11 8.62
C GLY A 124 7.59 6.16 8.71
N PHE A 125 8.32 6.37 7.63
CA PHE A 125 9.36 7.41 7.57
C PHE A 125 8.76 8.81 7.67
N LEU A 126 7.64 9.10 6.98
CA LEU A 126 6.93 10.36 7.14
C LEU A 126 6.50 10.60 8.59
N ALA A 127 5.90 9.59 9.23
CA ALA A 127 5.46 9.68 10.61
C ALA A 127 6.62 9.90 11.59
N ALA A 128 7.75 9.21 11.39
CA ALA A 128 8.96 9.41 12.18
C ALA A 128 9.51 10.83 12.01
N GLN A 129 9.52 11.35 10.78
CA GLN A 129 9.94 12.73 10.50
C GLN A 129 9.02 13.74 11.17
N GLU A 130 7.70 13.58 11.11
CA GLU A 130 6.73 14.48 11.75
C GLU A 130 6.88 14.53 13.28
N LEU A 131 7.27 13.40 13.89
CA LEU A 131 7.53 13.30 15.32
C LEU A 131 8.99 13.60 15.72
N SER A 132 9.86 13.96 14.76
CA SER A 132 11.29 14.14 14.98
C SER A 132 11.97 12.91 15.60
N LEU A 133 11.54 11.73 15.21
CA LEU A 133 12.09 10.45 15.64
C LEU A 133 13.15 9.96 14.64
N LYS A 134 14.00 9.02 15.11
CA LYS A 134 14.92 8.31 14.22
C LYS A 134 14.13 7.46 13.22
N MET A 135 14.57 7.48 11.95
CA MET A 135 13.96 6.67 10.89
C MET A 135 13.99 5.16 11.24
N PRO A 136 12.87 4.45 11.08
CA PRO A 136 12.75 3.04 11.43
C PRO A 136 13.31 2.14 10.33
N PHE A 137 14.62 2.21 10.10
CA PHE A 137 15.26 1.33 9.11
C PHE A 137 15.24 -0.14 9.54
N ASN A 138 15.02 -0.40 10.83
CA ASN A 138 14.92 -1.75 11.40
C ASN A 138 16.06 -2.67 10.92
N HIS A 139 17.30 -2.13 11.03
CA HIS A 139 18.49 -2.89 10.65
C HIS A 139 18.63 -4.13 11.55
N GLU A 140 18.58 -5.29 10.93
CA GLU A 140 18.98 -6.54 11.55
C GLU A 140 20.40 -6.86 11.11
N HIS A 141 21.27 -7.16 12.08
CA HIS A 141 22.62 -7.64 11.80
C HIS A 141 22.61 -9.16 11.80
N LEU A 142 23.04 -9.74 10.69
CA LEU A 142 23.26 -11.18 10.63
C LEU A 142 24.41 -11.57 11.57
N SER A 143 24.28 -12.72 12.22
CA SER A 143 25.39 -13.30 12.92
C SER A 143 26.46 -13.73 11.90
N LYS A 144 27.67 -13.22 12.03
CA LYS A 144 28.81 -13.48 11.11
C LYS A 144 29.26 -14.93 11.02
N SER A 145 28.52 -15.87 11.61
CA SER A 145 28.94 -17.24 11.81
C SER A 145 28.59 -18.22 10.68
N ALA A 146 27.73 -17.85 9.74
CA ALA A 146 27.29 -18.76 8.67
C ALA A 146 27.95 -18.35 7.33
N GLN A 147 28.75 -19.25 6.78
CA GLN A 147 29.30 -19.12 5.43
C GLN A 147 28.28 -19.67 4.44
N TRP A 148 27.57 -18.79 3.74
CA TRP A 148 26.51 -19.17 2.80
C TRP A 148 26.88 -20.27 1.79
N PRO A 149 28.06 -20.26 1.13
CA PRO A 149 28.40 -21.31 0.19
C PRO A 149 28.42 -22.71 0.81
N GLN A 150 28.81 -22.85 2.07
CA GLN A 150 28.82 -24.12 2.78
C GLN A 150 27.38 -24.54 3.19
N THR A 151 26.54 -23.58 3.55
CA THR A 151 25.15 -23.82 3.93
C THR A 151 24.34 -24.39 2.75
N VAL A 152 24.58 -23.89 1.54
CA VAL A 152 23.84 -24.26 0.34
C VAL A 152 24.56 -25.25 -0.58
N ALA A 153 25.70 -25.82 -0.17
CA ALA A 153 26.52 -26.71 -1.00
C ALA A 153 25.76 -27.93 -1.55
N LYS A 154 24.69 -28.36 -0.89
CA LYS A 154 23.80 -29.46 -1.33
C LYS A 154 22.61 -29.01 -2.19
N ASN A 155 22.39 -27.71 -2.30
CA ASN A 155 21.29 -27.16 -3.11
C ASN A 155 21.67 -27.22 -4.61
N LYS A 156 20.89 -27.94 -5.41
CA LYS A 156 21.17 -28.12 -6.85
C LYS A 156 21.18 -26.78 -7.60
N ALA A 157 20.33 -25.84 -7.25
CA ALA A 157 20.32 -24.50 -7.84
C ALA A 157 21.60 -23.72 -7.49
N ALA A 158 22.11 -23.86 -6.25
CA ALA A 158 23.38 -23.24 -5.87
C ALA A 158 24.56 -23.82 -6.64
N VAL A 159 24.61 -25.13 -6.84
CA VAL A 159 25.65 -25.76 -7.67
C VAL A 159 25.62 -25.18 -9.08
N ARG A 160 24.45 -25.15 -9.74
CA ARG A 160 24.32 -24.56 -11.09
C ARG A 160 24.65 -23.08 -11.11
N PHE A 161 24.27 -22.32 -10.07
CA PHE A 161 24.64 -20.92 -9.95
C PHE A 161 26.16 -20.71 -10.01
N PHE A 162 26.91 -21.47 -9.23
CA PHE A 162 28.38 -21.35 -9.22
C PHE A 162 29.00 -21.76 -10.55
N GLU A 163 28.48 -22.81 -11.22
CA GLU A 163 28.90 -23.24 -12.53
C GLU A 163 28.65 -22.15 -13.59
N PHE A 164 27.40 -21.66 -13.70
CA PHE A 164 27.06 -20.58 -14.63
C PHE A 164 27.86 -19.29 -14.39
N ARG A 165 28.07 -18.95 -13.10
CA ARG A 165 28.88 -17.82 -12.74
C ARG A 165 30.35 -17.97 -13.19
N ALA A 166 30.93 -19.15 -13.01
CA ALA A 166 32.30 -19.45 -13.48
C ALA A 166 32.42 -19.32 -15.00
N LEU A 167 31.37 -19.72 -15.73
CA LEU A 167 31.28 -19.60 -17.19
C LEU A 167 30.90 -18.18 -17.66
N LYS A 168 30.60 -17.23 -16.76
CA LYS A 168 30.05 -15.89 -17.05
C LYS A 168 28.72 -15.93 -17.80
N ASP A 169 27.94 -16.99 -17.60
CA ASP A 169 26.63 -17.21 -18.21
C ASP A 169 25.53 -16.45 -17.46
N SER A 170 24.64 -15.78 -18.21
CA SER A 170 23.51 -15.01 -17.67
C SER A 170 22.51 -15.86 -16.88
N ASN A 171 22.46 -17.18 -17.12
CA ASN A 171 21.62 -18.11 -16.37
C ASN A 171 21.97 -18.16 -14.89
N ALA A 172 23.16 -17.73 -14.49
CA ALA A 172 23.50 -17.56 -13.07
C ALA A 172 22.48 -16.71 -12.31
N ALA A 173 21.94 -15.65 -12.91
CA ALA A 173 20.94 -14.81 -12.28
C ALA A 173 19.58 -15.49 -12.09
N ILE A 174 19.26 -16.48 -12.92
CA ILE A 174 18.03 -17.28 -12.80
C ILE A 174 18.16 -18.23 -11.61
N GLU A 175 19.28 -18.95 -11.53
CA GLU A 175 19.54 -19.86 -10.42
C GLU A 175 19.65 -19.14 -9.08
N TRP A 176 20.25 -17.94 -9.07
CA TRP A 176 20.30 -17.11 -7.87
C TRP A 176 18.91 -16.78 -7.31
N ARG A 177 17.99 -16.37 -8.18
CA ARG A 177 16.59 -16.09 -7.78
C ARG A 177 15.85 -17.34 -7.34
N GLU A 178 16.13 -18.49 -7.93
CA GLU A 178 15.53 -19.75 -7.54
C GLU A 178 15.96 -20.16 -6.12
N ILE A 179 17.24 -19.98 -5.77
CA ILE A 179 17.74 -20.23 -4.42
C ILE A 179 17.02 -19.30 -3.43
N ALA A 180 16.95 -18.00 -3.72
CA ALA A 180 16.29 -17.02 -2.85
C ALA A 180 14.80 -17.33 -2.64
N LYS A 181 14.09 -17.75 -3.70
CA LYS A 181 12.67 -18.10 -3.66
C LYS A 181 12.36 -19.34 -2.85
N THR A 182 13.25 -20.32 -2.86
CA THR A 182 13.06 -21.62 -2.19
C THR A 182 13.70 -21.70 -0.81
N GLY A 183 14.54 -20.72 -0.46
CA GLY A 183 15.22 -20.62 0.83
C GLY A 183 14.39 -19.98 1.93
N THR A 184 14.91 -20.02 3.13
CA THR A 184 14.40 -19.28 4.29
C THR A 184 14.83 -17.81 4.23
N ASN A 185 14.18 -16.94 5.02
CA ASN A 185 14.59 -15.54 5.14
C ASN A 185 16.05 -15.41 5.60
N ASP A 186 16.49 -16.26 6.53
CA ASP A 186 17.89 -16.27 7.01
C ASP A 186 18.86 -16.64 5.88
N GLU A 187 18.52 -17.63 5.05
CA GLU A 187 19.32 -17.98 3.88
C GLU A 187 19.38 -16.85 2.85
N ALA A 188 18.26 -16.19 2.59
CA ALA A 188 18.20 -15.03 1.69
C ALA A 188 19.09 -13.87 2.18
N MET A 189 19.10 -13.64 3.49
CA MET A 189 19.96 -12.63 4.12
C MET A 189 21.44 -13.02 4.01
N LEU A 190 21.80 -14.28 4.25
CA LEU A 190 23.16 -14.79 4.06
C LEU A 190 23.63 -14.68 2.60
N MET A 191 22.73 -14.95 1.65
CA MET A 191 22.97 -14.75 0.22
C MET A 191 23.30 -13.29 -0.08
N ALA A 192 22.50 -12.35 0.45
CA ALA A 192 22.70 -10.93 0.25
C ALA A 192 24.07 -10.48 0.80
N GLU A 193 24.43 -10.91 2.01
CA GLU A 193 25.71 -10.60 2.63
C GLU A 193 26.91 -11.12 1.82
N TRP A 194 26.82 -12.39 1.40
CA TRP A 194 27.85 -12.98 0.54
C TRP A 194 27.97 -12.25 -0.80
N ALA A 195 26.85 -11.89 -1.43
CA ALA A 195 26.87 -11.15 -2.69
C ALA A 195 27.50 -9.76 -2.52
N LEU A 196 27.21 -9.05 -1.43
CA LEU A 196 27.86 -7.78 -1.08
C LEU A 196 29.37 -7.96 -0.86
N SER A 197 29.78 -8.99 -0.13
CA SER A 197 31.22 -9.26 0.13
C SER A 197 32.01 -9.56 -1.14
N THR A 198 31.33 -10.06 -2.18
CA THR A 198 31.91 -10.36 -3.51
C THR A 198 31.70 -9.24 -4.53
N GLY A 199 31.17 -8.08 -4.12
CA GLY A 199 30.96 -6.90 -4.97
C GLY A 199 29.75 -6.99 -5.91
N ASN A 200 28.83 -7.95 -5.71
CA ASN A 200 27.67 -8.16 -6.59
C ASN A 200 26.40 -7.56 -6.00
N ILE A 201 26.25 -6.24 -6.05
CA ILE A 201 25.11 -5.50 -5.50
C ILE A 201 23.77 -5.99 -6.09
N SER A 202 23.73 -6.29 -7.40
CA SER A 202 22.51 -6.78 -8.07
C SER A 202 22.01 -8.10 -7.46
N TYR A 203 22.91 -9.02 -7.17
CA TYR A 203 22.56 -10.27 -6.50
C TYR A 203 22.11 -10.03 -5.07
N ALA A 204 22.77 -9.14 -4.33
CA ALA A 204 22.37 -8.81 -2.97
C ALA A 204 20.94 -8.28 -2.89
N ILE A 205 20.59 -7.34 -3.78
CA ILE A 205 19.21 -6.81 -3.86
C ILE A 205 18.23 -7.90 -4.21
N SER A 206 18.52 -8.72 -5.22
CA SER A 206 17.59 -9.78 -5.68
C SER A 206 17.46 -10.98 -4.74
N SER A 207 18.22 -11.03 -3.65
CA SER A 207 18.09 -12.06 -2.61
C SER A 207 16.96 -11.76 -1.62
N VAL A 208 16.59 -10.48 -1.44
CA VAL A 208 15.71 -10.01 -0.36
C VAL A 208 14.41 -9.36 -0.88
N VAL A 209 14.16 -9.46 -2.17
CA VAL A 209 12.94 -9.02 -2.86
C VAL A 209 12.08 -10.22 -3.20
#